data_f8fd7e887c51d0a2d1e29e7cd10976ed
#
_entry.id   f8fd7e887c51d0a2d1e29e7cd10976ed
#
_cell.length_a   1.000
_cell.length_b   1.000
_cell.length_c   1.000
_cell.angle_alpha   90.00
_cell.angle_beta   90.00
_cell.angle_gamma   90.00
#
_symmetry.space_group_name_H-M   'P 1'
#
loop_
_entity.id
_entity.type
_entity.pdbx_description
1 polymer ?
#
loop_
_entity_poly.entity_id
_entity_poly.type
_entity_poly.pdbx_seq_one_letter_code
_entity_poly.pdbx_strand_id
1 'polypeptide(L)'
;YAEALARECAPVRTAGGALVVVHGDPLDERFRLWADERIDVPFAPHLAHHADLVAWLSRQGENLRAMESLVVESRGEGADRHVAEDLSLGSISADASPVIRLVNATLYDALKSAASDIHLETTHAGLTIKYRIDGVLSHVSQVAGTDTAEQVISRVKILAELDIAERRVPQDGRFKVRAQGREIDFRVSIMPSIFGDDAVLRVLDKQRLAGATSG
;
A
#
# COMPACT_ATOMS: atom_id res chain seq x y z
N TYR A 1 -0.31 -7.64 -7.78
CA TYR A 1 0.57 -8.11 -6.71
C TYR A 1 -0.18 -8.21 -5.37
N ALA A 2 -0.86 -7.14 -4.92
CA ALA A 2 -1.61 -7.15 -3.66
C ALA A 2 -2.69 -8.26 -3.62
N GLU A 3 -3.41 -8.47 -4.72
CA GLU A 3 -4.42 -9.52 -4.84
C GLU A 3 -3.78 -10.92 -4.88
N ALA A 4 -2.64 -11.06 -5.56
CA ALA A 4 -1.86 -12.29 -5.58
C ALA A 4 -1.34 -12.67 -4.18
N LEU A 5 -0.87 -11.68 -3.43
CA LEU A 5 -0.40 -11.88 -2.05
C LEU A 5 -1.56 -12.23 -1.10
N ALA A 6 -2.69 -11.52 -1.20
CA ALA A 6 -3.87 -11.75 -0.36
C ALA A 6 -4.51 -13.13 -0.59
N ARG A 7 -4.34 -13.71 -1.80
CA ARG A 7 -4.86 -15.01 -2.18
C ARG A 7 -3.80 -16.10 -2.23
N GLU A 8 -2.56 -15.76 -1.86
CA GLU A 8 -1.44 -16.69 -1.88
C GLU A 8 -1.32 -17.43 -3.22
N CYS A 9 -1.41 -16.66 -4.31
CA CYS A 9 -1.30 -17.19 -5.66
C CYS A 9 -0.37 -16.33 -6.51
N ALA A 10 0.28 -16.93 -7.51
CA ALA A 10 1.21 -16.26 -8.41
C ALA A 10 0.91 -16.59 -9.87
N PRO A 11 0.36 -15.65 -10.66
CA PRO A 11 0.29 -15.81 -12.10
C PRO A 11 1.70 -15.65 -12.71
N VAL A 12 2.19 -16.68 -13.40
CA VAL A 12 3.53 -16.73 -14.00
C VAL A 12 3.41 -17.12 -15.47
N ARG A 13 4.12 -16.42 -16.36
CA ARG A 13 4.27 -16.87 -17.75
C ARG A 13 5.50 -17.74 -17.86
N THR A 14 5.31 -18.92 -18.43
CA THR A 14 6.43 -19.83 -18.77
C THR A 14 7.25 -19.29 -19.93
N ALA A 15 8.44 -19.81 -20.13
CA ALA A 15 9.29 -19.47 -21.28
C ALA A 15 8.59 -19.73 -22.64
N GLY A 16 7.64 -20.65 -22.68
CA GLY A 16 6.80 -20.92 -23.85
C GLY A 16 5.57 -20.03 -23.99
N GLY A 17 5.40 -19.01 -23.13
CA GLY A 17 4.30 -18.04 -23.18
C GLY A 17 3.00 -18.52 -22.52
N ALA A 18 2.90 -19.76 -22.06
CA ALA A 18 1.73 -20.27 -21.37
C ALA A 18 1.57 -19.62 -19.98
N LEU A 19 0.33 -19.31 -19.60
CA LEU A 19 0.02 -18.79 -18.26
C LEU A 19 -0.17 -19.96 -17.29
N VAL A 20 0.56 -19.89 -16.19
CA VAL A 20 0.44 -20.80 -15.05
C VAL A 20 0.05 -19.98 -13.82
N VAL A 21 -0.88 -20.48 -13.04
CA VAL A 21 -1.22 -19.86 -11.76
C VAL A 21 -0.80 -20.81 -10.63
N VAL A 22 0.23 -20.40 -9.91
CA VAL A 22 0.76 -21.17 -8.78
C VAL A 22 -0.01 -20.79 -7.52
N HIS A 23 -0.44 -21.77 -6.74
CA HIS A 23 -1.16 -21.58 -5.48
C HIS A 23 -0.70 -22.57 -4.41
N GLY A 24 -0.96 -22.26 -3.12
CA GLY A 24 -0.45 -23.02 -1.99
C GLY A 24 -1.40 -24.09 -1.43
N ASP A 25 -2.71 -24.00 -1.70
CA ASP A 25 -3.72 -24.91 -1.16
C ASP A 25 -4.46 -25.66 -2.28
N PRO A 26 -4.27 -27.00 -2.39
CA PRO A 26 -4.93 -27.80 -3.42
C PRO A 26 -6.45 -27.92 -3.26
N LEU A 27 -6.99 -27.61 -2.07
CA LEU A 27 -8.39 -27.75 -1.73
C LEU A 27 -9.15 -26.41 -1.74
N ASP A 28 -8.47 -25.30 -2.08
CA ASP A 28 -9.13 -23.99 -2.15
C ASP A 28 -10.00 -23.85 -3.41
N GLU A 29 -11.26 -24.24 -3.29
CA GLU A 29 -12.24 -24.04 -4.35
C GLU A 29 -12.49 -22.56 -4.67
N ARG A 30 -12.31 -21.65 -3.70
CA ARG A 30 -12.50 -20.21 -3.88
C ARG A 30 -11.42 -19.63 -4.81
N PHE A 31 -10.21 -20.20 -4.75
CA PHE A 31 -9.15 -19.84 -5.68
C PHE A 31 -9.54 -20.12 -7.13
N ARG A 32 -10.11 -21.31 -7.41
CA ARG A 32 -10.53 -21.69 -8.76
C ARG A 32 -11.60 -20.77 -9.30
N LEU A 33 -12.66 -20.56 -8.53
CA LEU A 33 -13.77 -19.68 -8.92
C LEU A 33 -13.27 -18.26 -9.21
N TRP A 34 -12.40 -17.74 -8.35
CA TRP A 34 -11.81 -16.40 -8.55
C TRP A 34 -10.90 -16.35 -9.78
N ALA A 35 -10.07 -17.36 -10.00
CA ALA A 35 -9.14 -17.39 -11.13
C ALA A 35 -9.90 -17.48 -12.47
N ASP A 36 -10.94 -18.31 -12.54
CA ASP A 36 -11.80 -18.44 -13.72
C ASP A 36 -12.59 -17.15 -14.02
N GLU A 37 -12.98 -16.41 -13.00
CA GLU A 37 -13.68 -15.13 -13.15
C GLU A 37 -12.77 -13.97 -13.59
N ARG A 38 -11.48 -14.00 -13.17
CA ARG A 38 -10.56 -12.88 -13.31
C ARG A 38 -9.56 -13.03 -14.45
N ILE A 39 -9.35 -14.24 -14.92
CA ILE A 39 -8.34 -14.56 -15.94
C ILE A 39 -9.04 -15.00 -17.23
N ASP A 40 -9.15 -14.07 -18.17
CA ASP A 40 -9.81 -14.27 -19.47
C ASP A 40 -9.04 -15.14 -20.47
N VAL A 41 -7.87 -15.67 -20.07
CA VAL A 41 -7.01 -16.49 -20.92
C VAL A 41 -6.81 -17.87 -20.30
N PRO A 42 -6.66 -18.94 -21.10
CA PRO A 42 -6.40 -20.27 -20.57
C PRO A 42 -5.17 -20.30 -19.67
N PHE A 43 -5.29 -20.88 -18.50
CA PHE A 43 -4.20 -21.04 -17.55
C PHE A 43 -4.17 -22.47 -16.98
N ALA A 44 -2.98 -22.91 -16.53
CA ALA A 44 -2.81 -24.17 -15.83
C ALA A 44 -2.57 -23.90 -14.33
N PRO A 45 -3.40 -24.47 -13.41
CA PRO A 45 -3.12 -24.37 -11.98
C PRO A 45 -1.93 -25.27 -11.60
N HIS A 46 -1.01 -24.75 -10.80
CA HIS A 46 0.13 -25.48 -10.26
C HIS A 46 0.23 -25.30 -8.76
N LEU A 47 0.61 -26.35 -8.07
CA LEU A 47 0.81 -26.34 -6.62
C LEU A 47 2.27 -26.05 -6.28
N ALA A 48 2.46 -25.20 -5.28
CA ALA A 48 3.75 -25.00 -4.63
C ALA A 48 3.59 -25.12 -3.12
N HIS A 49 4.69 -25.38 -2.44
CA HIS A 49 4.67 -25.33 -0.97
C HIS A 49 4.38 -23.89 -0.52
N HIS A 50 3.43 -23.74 0.42
CA HIS A 50 2.96 -22.44 0.87
C HIS A 50 4.10 -21.48 1.27
N ALA A 51 5.07 -21.97 2.08
CA ALA A 51 6.20 -21.14 2.50
C ALA A 51 7.07 -20.67 1.32
N ASP A 52 7.25 -21.50 0.30
CA ASP A 52 8.05 -21.15 -0.89
C ASP A 52 7.31 -20.10 -1.74
N LEU A 53 6.00 -20.26 -1.88
CA LEU A 53 5.15 -19.30 -2.60
C LEU A 53 5.15 -17.92 -1.92
N VAL A 54 4.95 -17.87 -0.61
CA VAL A 54 5.00 -16.63 0.17
C VAL A 54 6.37 -15.97 0.10
N ALA A 55 7.46 -16.75 0.24
CA ALA A 55 8.82 -16.25 0.11
C ALA A 55 9.12 -15.71 -1.30
N TRP A 56 8.60 -16.36 -2.35
CA TRP A 56 8.74 -15.92 -3.73
C TRP A 56 7.94 -14.63 -3.98
N LEU A 57 6.69 -14.54 -3.52
CA LEU A 57 5.85 -13.34 -3.61
C LEU A 57 6.52 -12.16 -2.89
N SER A 58 7.08 -12.38 -1.71
CA SER A 58 7.81 -11.35 -0.96
C SER A 58 9.02 -10.82 -1.74
N ARG A 59 9.84 -11.73 -2.33
CA ARG A 59 10.98 -11.34 -3.18
C ARG A 59 10.54 -10.60 -4.45
N GLN A 60 9.42 -10.99 -5.07
CA GLN A 60 8.89 -10.26 -6.21
C GLN A 60 8.43 -8.87 -5.83
N GLY A 61 7.84 -8.69 -4.64
CA GLY A 61 7.53 -7.38 -4.09
C GLY A 61 8.76 -6.50 -3.88
N GLU A 62 9.84 -7.08 -3.36
CA GLU A 62 11.14 -6.41 -3.20
C GLU A 62 11.78 -6.09 -4.56
N ASN A 63 11.75 -7.01 -5.52
CA ASN A 63 12.29 -6.81 -6.87
C ASN A 63 11.50 -5.77 -7.67
N LEU A 64 10.17 -5.76 -7.56
CA LEU A 64 9.34 -4.70 -8.17
C LEU A 64 9.66 -3.34 -7.56
N ARG A 65 9.89 -3.26 -6.25
CA ARG A 65 10.35 -2.06 -5.56
C ARG A 65 11.76 -1.65 -5.96
N ALA A 66 12.67 -2.62 -6.11
CA ALA A 66 14.05 -2.36 -6.53
C ALA A 66 14.18 -1.96 -8.00
N MET A 67 13.41 -2.55 -8.91
CA MET A 67 13.42 -2.16 -10.33
C MET A 67 12.82 -0.77 -10.55
N GLU A 68 11.82 -0.39 -9.80
CA GLU A 68 11.25 0.96 -9.84
C GLU A 68 12.21 2.00 -9.26
N SER A 69 13.04 1.67 -8.27
CA SER A 69 14.06 2.58 -7.71
C SER A 69 15.22 2.86 -8.68
N LEU A 70 15.51 1.95 -9.62
CA LEU A 70 16.60 2.12 -10.60
C LEU A 70 16.24 3.02 -11.80
N VAL A 71 14.96 3.30 -12.03
CA VAL A 71 14.51 4.12 -13.18
C VAL A 71 14.53 5.63 -12.88
N VAL A 72 14.75 6.05 -11.64
CA VAL A 72 14.56 7.46 -11.20
C VAL A 72 15.84 8.23 -10.92
N GLU A 73 17.05 7.70 -11.18
CA GLU A 73 18.32 8.45 -10.99
C GLU A 73 18.57 9.62 -11.97
N SER A 74 17.57 10.12 -12.68
CA SER A 74 17.78 11.27 -13.56
C SER A 74 16.65 12.29 -13.52
N ARG A 75 16.79 13.31 -12.66
CA ARG A 75 16.51 14.75 -12.87
C ARG A 75 16.27 15.47 -11.53
N GLY A 76 17.15 16.29 -11.13
CA GLY A 76 17.47 17.70 -11.18
C GLY A 76 16.61 18.64 -10.32
N GLU A 77 17.28 19.39 -9.49
CA GLU A 77 16.93 20.39 -8.47
C GLU A 77 15.92 21.49 -8.86
N GLY A 78 15.22 22.03 -7.86
CA GLY A 78 14.53 23.32 -7.90
C GLY A 78 13.50 23.51 -6.77
N ALA A 79 13.81 24.42 -5.84
CA ALA A 79 13.05 24.74 -4.65
C ALA A 79 11.74 25.51 -4.90
N ASP A 80 10.67 25.23 -4.17
CA ASP A 80 9.96 26.24 -3.37
C ASP A 80 8.93 25.63 -2.40
N ARG A 81 8.72 26.28 -1.26
CA ARG A 81 8.09 25.82 -0.04
C ARG A 81 6.55 25.81 -0.13
N HIS A 82 6.01 24.72 -0.19
CA HIS A 82 4.82 23.97 0.24
C HIS A 82 4.96 22.61 -0.43
N VAL A 83 5.89 21.83 0.07
CA VAL A 83 6.35 20.61 -0.61
C VAL A 83 5.29 19.56 -0.44
N ALA A 84 4.45 19.40 -1.47
CA ALA A 84 3.80 18.14 -1.70
C ALA A 84 4.90 17.07 -1.74
N GLU A 85 4.89 16.14 -0.80
CA GLU A 85 5.90 15.10 -0.74
C GLU A 85 5.80 14.28 -2.03
N ASP A 86 6.89 14.21 -2.79
CA ASP A 86 6.89 13.49 -4.07
C ASP A 86 6.92 11.99 -3.77
N LEU A 87 5.79 11.32 -3.96
CA LEU A 87 5.68 9.87 -3.94
C LEU A 87 6.09 9.28 -5.29
N SER A 88 7.19 9.75 -5.85
CA SER A 88 7.86 8.98 -6.88
C SER A 88 8.63 7.84 -6.19
N LEU A 89 8.73 6.70 -6.86
CA LEU A 89 9.49 5.55 -6.37
C LEU A 89 10.99 5.87 -6.17
N GLY A 90 11.47 6.99 -6.71
CA GLY A 90 12.81 7.50 -6.48
C GLY A 90 12.99 8.29 -5.19
N SER A 91 11.91 8.85 -4.63
CA SER A 91 11.97 9.53 -3.34
C SER A 91 11.91 8.56 -2.14
N ILE A 92 11.60 7.29 -2.41
CA ILE A 92 11.81 6.17 -1.47
C ILE A 92 13.30 5.78 -1.52
N SER A 93 14.19 6.78 -1.42
CA SER A 93 15.62 6.60 -1.57
C SER A 93 16.20 5.72 -0.46
N ALA A 94 17.33 5.08 -0.74
CA ALA A 94 18.05 4.21 0.20
C ALA A 94 18.44 4.91 1.52
N ASP A 95 18.44 6.24 1.55
CA ASP A 95 18.81 7.08 2.70
C ASP A 95 17.61 7.43 3.61
N ALA A 96 16.37 7.16 3.20
CA ALA A 96 15.20 7.40 4.04
C ALA A 96 15.09 6.33 5.14
N SER A 97 14.65 6.72 6.34
CA SER A 97 14.42 5.76 7.43
C SER A 97 13.41 4.68 7.00
N PRO A 98 13.50 3.45 7.56
CA PRO A 98 12.56 2.36 7.24
C PRO A 98 11.09 2.76 7.40
N VAL A 99 10.80 3.63 8.37
CA VAL A 99 9.45 4.14 8.64
C VAL A 99 8.97 5.08 7.54
N ILE A 100 9.82 5.98 7.04
CA ILE A 100 9.47 6.87 5.93
C ILE A 100 9.18 6.04 4.68
N ARG A 101 10.02 5.06 4.38
CA ARG A 101 9.80 4.14 3.24
C ARG A 101 8.50 3.37 3.37
N LEU A 102 8.19 2.88 4.57
CA LEU A 102 6.94 2.15 4.83
C LEU A 102 5.71 3.03 4.60
N VAL A 103 5.70 4.25 5.15
CA VAL A 103 4.59 5.20 4.96
C VAL A 103 4.43 5.55 3.48
N ASN A 104 5.51 5.91 2.80
CA ASN A 104 5.48 6.27 1.38
C ASN A 104 5.02 5.10 0.50
N ALA A 105 5.49 3.87 0.76
CA ALA A 105 5.03 2.67 0.07
C ALA A 105 3.54 2.41 0.32
N THR A 106 3.07 2.57 1.56
CA THR A 106 1.65 2.42 1.91
C THR A 106 0.76 3.41 1.15
N LEU A 107 1.16 4.69 1.09
CA LEU A 107 0.42 5.71 0.34
C LEU A 107 0.43 5.41 -1.17
N TYR A 108 1.58 5.05 -1.73
CA TYR A 108 1.72 4.72 -3.14
C TYR A 108 0.87 3.51 -3.55
N ASP A 109 0.94 2.42 -2.77
CA ASP A 109 0.18 1.20 -3.03
C ASP A 109 -1.33 1.44 -2.90
N ALA A 110 -1.77 2.27 -1.96
CA ALA A 110 -3.17 2.68 -1.82
C ALA A 110 -3.65 3.44 -3.07
N LEU A 111 -2.85 4.37 -3.59
CA LEU A 111 -3.18 5.10 -4.81
C LEU A 111 -3.24 4.18 -6.03
N LYS A 112 -2.29 3.26 -6.16
CA LYS A 112 -2.23 2.27 -7.25
C LYS A 112 -3.43 1.30 -7.20
N SER A 113 -3.86 0.91 -5.99
CA SER A 113 -5.02 0.04 -5.78
C SER A 113 -6.34 0.78 -5.84
N ALA A 114 -6.32 2.07 -6.13
CA ALA A 114 -7.50 2.93 -6.17
C ALA A 114 -8.30 2.95 -4.85
N ALA A 115 -7.62 2.80 -3.72
CA ALA A 115 -8.24 2.88 -2.40
C ALA A 115 -8.87 4.26 -2.15
N SER A 116 -10.01 4.27 -1.47
CA SER A 116 -10.66 5.50 -1.00
C SER A 116 -10.14 5.92 0.38
N ASP A 117 -9.80 4.94 1.22
CA ASP A 117 -9.31 5.18 2.57
C ASP A 117 -8.19 4.17 2.91
N ILE A 118 -7.23 4.64 3.72
CA ILE A 118 -6.18 3.84 4.34
C ILE A 118 -6.46 3.84 5.85
N HIS A 119 -6.54 2.68 6.46
CA HIS A 119 -6.67 2.51 7.90
C HIS A 119 -5.36 1.97 8.45
N LEU A 120 -4.81 2.66 9.43
CA LEU A 120 -3.65 2.28 10.21
C LEU A 120 -4.11 2.03 11.63
N GLU A 121 -4.26 0.78 12.03
CA GLU A 121 -4.80 0.38 13.33
C GLU A 121 -3.67 -0.16 14.20
N THR A 122 -3.44 0.46 15.35
CA THR A 122 -2.45 0.00 16.33
C THR A 122 -2.99 -1.21 17.10
N THR A 123 -2.13 -2.18 17.34
CA THR A 123 -2.44 -3.40 18.04
C THR A 123 -1.37 -3.70 19.08
N HIS A 124 -1.61 -4.66 19.97
CA HIS A 124 -0.61 -5.13 20.93
C HIS A 124 0.66 -5.71 20.28
N ALA A 125 0.58 -6.12 19.02
CA ALA A 125 1.69 -6.72 18.26
C ALA A 125 2.38 -5.73 17.30
N GLY A 126 1.78 -4.54 17.06
CA GLY A 126 2.31 -3.56 16.12
C GLY A 126 1.19 -2.81 15.37
N LEU A 127 1.25 -2.75 14.04
CA LEU A 127 0.33 -1.99 13.20
C LEU A 127 -0.33 -2.89 12.16
N THR A 128 -1.64 -2.77 12.00
CA THR A 128 -2.40 -3.38 10.91
C THR A 128 -2.74 -2.32 9.87
N ILE A 129 -2.45 -2.59 8.61
CA ILE A 129 -2.75 -1.72 7.47
C ILE A 129 -3.90 -2.32 6.69
N LYS A 130 -4.95 -1.53 6.47
CA LYS A 130 -6.11 -1.92 5.68
C LYS A 130 -6.42 -0.86 4.64
N TYR A 131 -6.91 -1.26 3.47
CA TYR A 131 -7.42 -0.36 2.44
C TYR A 131 -8.91 -0.55 2.24
N ARG A 132 -9.61 0.56 1.99
CA ARG A 132 -10.98 0.52 1.50
C ARG A 132 -10.96 0.66 -0.02
N ILE A 133 -11.35 -0.40 -0.72
CA ILE A 133 -11.41 -0.45 -2.19
C ILE A 133 -12.85 -0.79 -2.56
N ASP A 134 -13.49 0.01 -3.40
CA ASP A 134 -14.88 -0.14 -3.82
C ASP A 134 -15.86 -0.36 -2.65
N GLY A 135 -15.64 0.39 -1.56
CA GLY A 135 -16.44 0.32 -0.34
C GLY A 135 -16.06 -0.81 0.62
N VAL A 136 -15.29 -1.81 0.19
CA VAL A 136 -14.87 -2.95 1.01
C VAL A 136 -13.56 -2.67 1.72
N LEU A 137 -13.53 -2.85 3.03
CA LEU A 137 -12.31 -2.74 3.84
C LEU A 137 -11.57 -4.09 3.84
N SER A 138 -10.37 -4.10 3.28
CA SER A 138 -9.53 -5.29 3.14
C SER A 138 -8.22 -5.15 3.90
N HIS A 139 -7.79 -6.21 4.56
CA HIS A 139 -6.48 -6.30 5.19
C HIS A 139 -5.39 -6.35 4.10
N VAL A 140 -4.34 -5.54 4.27
CA VAL A 140 -3.24 -5.42 3.30
C VAL A 140 -1.94 -5.95 3.88
N SER A 141 -1.59 -5.52 5.10
CA SER A 141 -0.32 -5.86 5.72
C SER A 141 -0.40 -5.71 7.24
N GLN A 142 0.52 -6.40 7.91
CA GLN A 142 0.75 -6.23 9.34
C GLN A 142 2.24 -5.96 9.57
N VAL A 143 2.53 -4.95 10.37
CA VAL A 143 3.89 -4.53 10.72
C VAL A 143 4.10 -4.85 12.19
N ALA A 144 5.09 -5.68 12.48
CA ALA A 144 5.41 -6.06 13.84
C ALA A 144 6.16 -4.95 14.60
N GLY A 145 5.92 -4.86 15.89
CA GLY A 145 6.58 -3.93 16.80
C GLY A 145 5.76 -2.67 17.08
N THR A 146 5.49 -2.46 18.36
CA THR A 146 4.74 -1.28 18.85
C THR A 146 5.50 0.02 18.59
N ASP A 147 6.84 0.00 18.74
CA ASP A 147 7.68 1.16 18.46
C ASP A 147 7.61 1.57 16.97
N THR A 148 7.58 0.59 16.07
CA THR A 148 7.41 0.85 14.63
C THR A 148 6.02 1.41 14.34
N ALA A 149 4.98 0.87 14.97
CA ALA A 149 3.62 1.39 14.85
C ALA A 149 3.54 2.86 15.26
N GLU A 150 4.12 3.19 16.43
CA GLU A 150 4.17 4.54 16.95
C GLU A 150 4.93 5.51 16.01
N GLN A 151 6.06 5.08 15.47
CA GLN A 151 6.83 5.87 14.51
C GLN A 151 6.07 6.10 13.20
N VAL A 152 5.32 5.12 12.70
CA VAL A 152 4.47 5.27 11.51
C VAL A 152 3.38 6.32 11.75
N ILE A 153 2.66 6.24 12.88
CA ILE A 153 1.65 7.23 13.22
C ILE A 153 2.26 8.63 13.41
N SER A 154 3.42 8.71 14.08
CA SER A 154 4.14 9.98 14.24
C SER A 154 4.54 10.58 12.89
N ARG A 155 4.98 9.76 11.93
CA ARG A 155 5.27 10.22 10.56
C ARG A 155 4.03 10.75 9.86
N VAL A 156 2.88 10.09 10.01
CA VAL A 156 1.60 10.57 9.46
C VAL A 156 1.19 11.91 10.10
N LYS A 157 1.37 12.06 11.41
CA LYS A 157 1.13 13.34 12.10
C LYS A 157 2.02 14.46 11.57
N ILE A 158 3.32 14.18 11.33
CA ILE A 158 4.26 15.15 10.72
C ILE A 158 3.77 15.58 9.34
N LEU A 159 3.38 14.62 8.47
CA LEU A 159 2.87 14.93 7.13
C LEU A 159 1.64 15.82 7.16
N ALA A 160 0.76 15.60 8.14
CA ALA A 160 -0.49 16.33 8.30
C ALA A 160 -0.37 17.59 9.18
N GLU A 161 0.87 17.96 9.60
CA GLU A 161 1.16 19.10 10.48
C GLU A 161 0.42 19.03 11.82
N LEU A 162 0.25 17.82 12.37
CA LEU A 162 -0.41 17.55 13.65
C LEU A 162 0.58 17.49 14.81
N ASP A 163 0.07 17.65 16.04
CA ASP A 163 0.88 17.55 17.24
C ASP A 163 1.27 16.09 17.52
N ILE A 164 2.58 15.81 17.47
CA ILE A 164 3.13 14.47 17.69
C ILE A 164 3.02 14.06 19.15
N ALA A 165 3.10 15.03 20.07
CA ALA A 165 3.09 14.78 21.50
C ALA A 165 1.68 14.54 22.07
N GLU A 166 0.65 15.07 21.41
CA GLU A 166 -0.73 14.89 21.86
C GLU A 166 -1.25 13.48 21.45
N ARG A 167 -1.69 12.70 22.45
CA ARG A 167 -2.17 11.33 22.31
C ARG A 167 -3.50 11.06 22.99
N ARG A 168 -4.14 12.09 23.54
CA ARG A 168 -5.34 11.95 24.36
C ARG A 168 -6.61 12.42 23.65
N VAL A 169 -6.45 13.28 22.66
CA VAL A 169 -7.59 13.84 21.92
C VAL A 169 -7.44 13.55 20.43
N PRO A 170 -8.55 13.33 19.71
CA PRO A 170 -8.53 13.19 18.26
C PRO A 170 -7.96 14.44 17.59
N GLN A 171 -7.27 14.22 16.47
CA GLN A 171 -6.71 15.28 15.65
C GLN A 171 -7.09 15.06 14.18
N ASP A 172 -7.41 16.13 13.49
CA ASP A 172 -7.70 16.12 12.06
C ASP A 172 -6.71 17.03 11.32
N GLY A 173 -6.23 16.55 10.18
CA GLY A 173 -5.29 17.29 9.36
C GLY A 173 -5.42 16.93 7.89
N ARG A 174 -4.49 17.48 7.11
CA ARG A 174 -4.42 17.20 5.67
C ARG A 174 -3.01 17.39 5.18
N PHE A 175 -2.65 16.63 4.17
CA PHE A 175 -1.40 16.83 3.45
C PHE A 175 -1.58 16.51 1.98
N LYS A 176 -0.61 16.88 1.17
CA LYS A 176 -0.59 16.62 -0.24
C LYS A 176 0.63 15.79 -0.60
N VAL A 177 0.44 14.93 -1.59
CA VAL A 177 1.53 14.18 -2.19
C VAL A 177 1.50 14.36 -3.70
N ARG A 178 2.67 14.29 -4.32
CA ARG A 178 2.78 14.23 -5.77
C ARG A 178 3.05 12.78 -6.17
N ALA A 179 2.14 12.17 -6.90
CA ALA A 179 2.29 10.81 -7.40
C ALA A 179 1.94 10.76 -8.89
N GLN A 180 2.80 10.12 -9.68
CA GLN A 180 2.60 9.97 -11.13
C GLN A 180 2.33 11.31 -11.85
N GLY A 181 3.05 12.38 -11.45
CA GLY A 181 2.89 13.73 -12.01
C GLY A 181 1.61 14.47 -11.58
N ARG A 182 0.84 13.93 -10.64
CA ARG A 182 -0.40 14.51 -10.12
C ARG A 182 -0.29 14.86 -8.65
N GLU A 183 -0.96 15.93 -8.23
CA GLU A 183 -1.12 16.29 -6.83
C GLU A 183 -2.40 15.65 -6.27
N ILE A 184 -2.26 14.93 -5.17
CA ILE A 184 -3.33 14.20 -4.51
C ILE A 184 -3.43 14.69 -3.07
N ASP A 185 -4.62 15.09 -2.66
CA ASP A 185 -4.90 15.51 -1.29
C ASP A 185 -5.25 14.30 -0.41
N PHE A 186 -4.74 14.29 0.82
CA PHE A 186 -5.12 13.35 1.86
C PHE A 186 -5.74 14.10 3.04
N ARG A 187 -6.89 13.64 3.52
CA ARG A 187 -7.41 14.00 4.83
C ARG A 187 -7.05 12.93 5.84
N VAL A 188 -6.57 13.35 6.99
CA VAL A 188 -6.10 12.49 8.07
C VAL A 188 -6.96 12.73 9.30
N SER A 189 -7.46 11.66 9.89
CA SER A 189 -8.04 11.65 11.23
C SER A 189 -7.20 10.71 12.10
N ILE A 190 -6.68 11.24 13.20
CA ILE A 190 -5.98 10.47 14.24
C ILE A 190 -6.93 10.30 15.41
N MET A 191 -7.05 9.07 15.91
CA MET A 191 -7.92 8.74 17.03
C MET A 191 -7.15 7.95 18.08
N PRO A 192 -7.15 8.39 19.36
CA PRO A 192 -6.59 7.59 20.45
C PRO A 192 -7.27 6.22 20.54
N SER A 193 -6.47 5.17 20.69
CA SER A 193 -6.89 3.79 20.82
C SER A 193 -6.21 3.12 22.03
N ILE A 194 -6.59 1.91 22.35
CA ILE A 194 -6.07 1.17 23.53
C ILE A 194 -4.57 0.90 23.41
N PHE A 195 -4.08 0.67 22.21
CA PHE A 195 -2.69 0.29 21.95
C PHE A 195 -1.83 1.43 21.38
N GLY A 196 -2.39 2.64 21.26
CA GLY A 196 -1.73 3.81 20.69
C GLY A 196 -2.72 4.66 19.92
N ASP A 197 -2.27 5.40 18.93
CA ASP A 197 -3.15 6.17 18.06
C ASP A 197 -3.44 5.36 16.79
N ASP A 198 -4.69 5.35 16.35
CA ASP A 198 -5.10 4.87 15.04
C ASP A 198 -5.18 6.05 14.06
N ALA A 199 -4.96 5.78 12.78
CA ALA A 199 -5.09 6.79 11.73
C ALA A 199 -5.97 6.30 10.58
N VAL A 200 -6.83 7.20 10.09
CA VAL A 200 -7.58 7.01 8.85
C VAL A 200 -7.17 8.12 7.88
N LEU A 201 -6.68 7.72 6.71
CA LEU A 201 -6.30 8.63 5.64
C LEU A 201 -7.27 8.48 4.47
N ARG A 202 -8.05 9.50 4.18
CA ARG A 202 -8.96 9.54 3.03
C ARG A 202 -8.26 10.14 1.82
N VAL A 203 -8.31 9.45 0.71
CA VAL A 203 -7.76 9.88 -0.57
C VAL A 203 -8.76 10.81 -1.27
N LEU A 204 -8.35 12.03 -1.59
CA LEU A 204 -9.14 13.00 -2.33
C LEU A 204 -8.51 13.25 -3.71
N ASP A 205 -8.68 12.30 -4.61
CA ASP A 205 -8.25 12.45 -6.01
C ASP A 205 -9.34 13.16 -6.80
N LYS A 206 -9.09 14.43 -7.16
CA LYS A 206 -10.05 15.28 -7.87
C LYS A 206 -10.45 14.73 -9.24
N GLN A 207 -9.59 13.95 -9.89
CA GLN A 207 -9.90 13.38 -11.20
C GLN A 207 -10.86 12.19 -11.10
N ARG A 208 -10.79 11.42 -10.02
CA ARG A 208 -11.75 10.32 -9.78
C ARG A 208 -13.14 10.83 -9.42
N LEU A 209 -13.21 11.95 -8.70
CA LEU A 209 -14.49 12.59 -8.36
C LEU A 209 -15.19 13.17 -9.60
N ALA A 210 -14.45 13.69 -10.57
CA ALA A 210 -15.00 14.23 -11.80
C ALA A 210 -15.56 13.15 -12.75
N GLY A 211 -14.99 11.94 -12.74
CA GLY A 211 -15.47 10.80 -13.55
C GLY A 211 -16.73 10.12 -13.00
N ALA A 212 -16.99 10.23 -11.70
CA ALA A 212 -18.15 9.62 -11.05
C ALA A 212 -19.46 10.43 -11.22
N THR A 213 -19.39 11.66 -11.73
CA THR A 213 -20.56 12.55 -11.89
C THR A 213 -21.13 12.54 -13.32
N SER A 214 -20.57 11.75 -14.23
CA SER A 214 -20.96 11.67 -15.66
C SER A 214 -21.58 10.32 -16.03
N GLY A 215 -22.18 9.60 -15.08
CA GLY A 215 -22.90 8.36 -15.32
C GLY A 215 -24.34 8.44 -14.87
#